data_86adb81a76189fc0dc35777f4c5350b6
#
_entry.id   86adb81a76189fc0dc35777f4c5350b6
#
_cell.length_a   1.000
_cell.length_b   1.000
_cell.length_c   1.000
_cell.angle_alpha   90.00
_cell.angle_beta   90.00
_cell.angle_gamma   90.00
#
_symmetry.space_group_name_H-M   'P 1'
#
loop_
_entity.id
_entity.type
_entity.pdbx_description
1 polymer ?
#
loop_
_entity_poly.entity_id
_entity_poly.type
_entity_poly.pdbx_seq_one_letter_code
_entity_poly.pdbx_strand_id
1 'polypeptide(L)'
;YFGFNVDINKTGADNFESTFCGIPFSFGITNFNNDDSLIIDVRSASQFKENHLKGSINIIAETEDDKVETWLGSIVAPNEAFHLVINSINDRKTILSRIAKIGYEKQIKSIITLGANTFETFKVLDIEDFKKHPNQYTIIDIRNASEVAEGKIFETAISIPLNQLRASKSQIPTDKPIVVHCAGGYRSAAGSSIISNIIKTVPVYDLSDAVKAFTT
;
A
#
# COMPACT_ATOMS: atom_id res chain seq x y z
N TYR A 1 6.65 -10.62 -11.25
CA TYR A 1 6.30 -9.35 -11.90
C TYR A 1 7.06 -9.15 -13.22
N PHE A 2 8.38 -9.19 -13.23
CA PHE A 2 9.19 -8.94 -14.43
C PHE A 2 8.93 -9.97 -15.56
N GLY A 3 8.86 -11.26 -15.22
CA GLY A 3 8.54 -12.33 -16.17
C GLY A 3 7.15 -12.18 -16.79
N PHE A 4 6.17 -11.79 -15.99
CA PHE A 4 4.81 -11.55 -16.42
C PHE A 4 4.70 -10.41 -17.45
N ASN A 5 5.41 -9.30 -17.26
CA ASN A 5 5.46 -8.19 -18.21
C ASN A 5 6.12 -8.59 -19.55
N VAL A 6 7.14 -9.45 -19.50
CA VAL A 6 7.78 -10.00 -20.72
C VAL A 6 6.77 -10.83 -21.53
N ASP A 7 5.94 -11.62 -20.88
CA ASP A 7 4.94 -12.45 -21.55
C ASP A 7 3.82 -11.63 -22.17
N ILE A 8 3.33 -10.58 -21.49
CA ILE A 8 2.36 -9.63 -22.04
C ILE A 8 2.91 -8.93 -23.30
N ASN A 9 4.15 -8.50 -23.26
CA ASN A 9 4.80 -7.85 -24.40
C ASN A 9 4.95 -8.77 -25.61
N LYS A 10 5.00 -10.09 -25.41
CA LYS A 10 5.02 -11.08 -26.50
C LYS A 10 3.64 -11.33 -27.11
N THR A 11 2.59 -11.27 -26.31
CA THR A 11 1.21 -11.58 -26.73
C THR A 11 0.44 -10.36 -27.30
N GLY A 12 0.97 -9.15 -27.10
CA GLY A 12 0.32 -7.88 -27.44
C GLY A 12 -0.66 -7.42 -26.36
N ALA A 13 -0.93 -6.12 -26.34
CA ALA A 13 -1.93 -5.54 -25.43
C ALA A 13 -3.33 -5.67 -26.04
N ASP A 14 -4.31 -6.03 -25.20
CA ASP A 14 -5.73 -5.95 -25.57
C ASP A 14 -6.15 -4.49 -25.79
N ASN A 15 -7.31 -4.32 -26.46
CA ASN A 15 -7.85 -2.98 -26.63
C ASN A 15 -8.17 -2.35 -25.27
N PHE A 16 -7.40 -1.34 -24.90
CA PHE A 16 -7.44 -0.61 -23.64
C PHE A 16 -8.85 -0.12 -23.26
N GLU A 17 -9.58 0.45 -24.23
CA GLU A 17 -10.91 1.00 -23.96
C GLU A 17 -11.94 -0.09 -23.67
N SER A 18 -11.89 -1.21 -24.37
CA SER A 18 -12.84 -2.32 -24.15
C SER A 18 -12.64 -2.98 -22.77
N THR A 19 -11.40 -3.12 -22.32
CA THR A 19 -11.09 -3.67 -20.99
C THR A 19 -11.61 -2.73 -19.89
N PHE A 20 -11.46 -1.42 -20.05
CA PHE A 20 -11.90 -0.46 -19.04
C PHE A 20 -13.41 -0.32 -18.94
N CYS A 21 -14.15 -0.40 -20.03
CA CYS A 21 -15.61 -0.34 -20.01
C CYS A 21 -16.23 -1.52 -19.27
N GLY A 22 -15.55 -2.67 -19.23
CA GLY A 22 -16.03 -3.89 -18.56
C GLY A 22 -15.83 -3.93 -17.05
N ILE A 23 -14.99 -3.05 -16.45
CA ILE A 23 -14.72 -3.08 -15.01
C ILE A 23 -15.88 -2.43 -14.24
N PRO A 24 -16.58 -3.17 -13.34
CA PRO A 24 -17.67 -2.62 -12.52
C PRO A 24 -17.20 -1.41 -11.70
N PHE A 25 -18.06 -0.40 -11.61
CA PHE A 25 -17.79 0.81 -10.84
C PHE A 25 -18.88 1.04 -9.79
N SER A 26 -18.49 1.27 -8.54
CA SER A 26 -19.39 1.59 -7.42
C SER A 26 -19.03 2.96 -6.84
N PHE A 27 -19.97 3.89 -6.96
CA PHE A 27 -19.78 5.28 -6.52
C PHE A 27 -20.31 5.51 -5.11
N GLY A 28 -19.51 6.17 -4.27
CA GLY A 28 -19.94 6.67 -2.96
C GLY A 28 -20.46 5.58 -2.04
N ILE A 29 -19.79 4.41 -2.03
CA ILE A 29 -20.29 3.29 -1.23
C ILE A 29 -20.29 3.62 0.26
N THR A 30 -21.29 3.13 0.96
CA THR A 30 -21.46 3.24 2.41
C THR A 30 -21.35 1.89 3.12
N ASN A 31 -21.27 0.83 2.36
CA ASN A 31 -21.02 -0.54 2.83
C ASN A 31 -20.28 -1.30 1.74
N PHE A 32 -19.35 -2.15 2.14
CA PHE A 32 -18.60 -3.01 1.23
C PHE A 32 -18.48 -4.42 1.79
N ASN A 33 -19.02 -5.37 1.07
CA ASN A 33 -18.87 -6.78 1.40
C ASN A 33 -17.75 -7.36 0.53
N ASN A 34 -16.58 -7.56 1.12
CA ASN A 34 -15.44 -8.12 0.42
C ASN A 34 -15.58 -9.64 0.26
N ASP A 35 -15.20 -10.14 -0.90
CA ASP A 35 -15.17 -11.57 -1.25
C ASP A 35 -13.78 -12.20 -1.03
N ASP A 36 -13.05 -11.72 -0.03
CA ASP A 36 -11.66 -12.11 0.30
C ASP A 36 -10.60 -11.69 -0.73
N SER A 37 -10.98 -10.93 -1.76
CA SER A 37 -10.01 -10.33 -2.68
C SER A 37 -9.23 -9.21 -2.02
N LEU A 38 -8.04 -8.91 -2.52
CA LEU A 38 -7.30 -7.73 -2.08
C LEU A 38 -8.09 -6.45 -2.33
N ILE A 39 -7.88 -5.47 -1.48
CA ILE A 39 -8.37 -4.11 -1.68
C ILE A 39 -7.15 -3.19 -1.76
N ILE A 40 -6.95 -2.56 -2.90
CA ILE A 40 -5.86 -1.60 -3.13
C ILE A 40 -6.48 -0.20 -3.10
N ASP A 41 -6.06 0.60 -2.15
CA ASP A 41 -6.47 2.00 -2.00
C ASP A 41 -5.36 2.91 -2.52
N VAL A 42 -5.64 3.62 -3.62
CA VAL A 42 -4.63 4.49 -4.26
C VAL A 42 -4.77 5.96 -3.89
N ARG A 43 -5.63 6.27 -2.92
CA ARG A 43 -5.77 7.62 -2.38
C ARG A 43 -4.56 8.03 -1.54
N SER A 44 -4.50 9.30 -1.16
CA SER A 44 -3.43 9.81 -0.30
C SER A 44 -3.33 9.06 1.04
N ALA A 45 -2.16 9.11 1.65
CA ALA A 45 -1.96 8.55 2.98
C ALA A 45 -2.87 9.22 4.04
N SER A 46 -3.16 10.53 3.89
CA SER A 46 -4.06 11.24 4.81
C SER A 46 -5.49 10.75 4.69
N GLN A 47 -6.03 10.68 3.47
CA GLN A 47 -7.38 10.17 3.21
C GLN A 47 -7.54 8.72 3.68
N PHE A 48 -6.51 7.87 3.45
CA PHE A 48 -6.50 6.51 3.94
C PHE A 48 -6.53 6.43 5.47
N LYS A 49 -5.73 7.25 6.16
CA LYS A 49 -5.69 7.29 7.63
C LYS A 49 -7.01 7.75 8.23
N GLU A 50 -7.69 8.70 7.58
CA GLU A 50 -8.99 9.21 8.01
C GLU A 50 -10.11 8.20 7.81
N ASN A 51 -10.10 7.49 6.68
CA ASN A 51 -11.21 6.59 6.33
C ASN A 51 -10.80 5.59 5.24
N HIS A 52 -10.79 4.28 5.52
CA HIS A 52 -10.50 3.24 4.52
C HIS A 52 -11.32 1.98 4.74
N LEU A 53 -11.46 1.16 3.69
CA LEU A 53 -12.10 -0.14 3.79
C LEU A 53 -11.22 -1.11 4.59
N LYS A 54 -11.84 -1.90 5.43
CA LYS A 54 -11.17 -2.94 6.21
C LYS A 54 -10.36 -3.87 5.31
N GLY A 55 -9.10 -4.07 5.65
CA GLY A 55 -8.19 -4.93 4.89
C GLY A 55 -7.51 -4.27 3.70
N SER A 56 -7.77 -2.98 3.43
CA SER A 56 -7.11 -2.24 2.33
C SER A 56 -5.61 -2.13 2.52
N ILE A 57 -4.90 -2.09 1.39
CA ILE A 57 -3.47 -1.76 1.30
C ILE A 57 -3.37 -0.40 0.59
N ASN A 58 -2.70 0.57 1.22
CA ASN A 58 -2.55 1.91 0.64
C ASN A 58 -1.32 2.01 -0.25
N ILE A 59 -1.54 2.04 -1.56
CA ILE A 59 -0.50 2.25 -2.59
C ILE A 59 -0.79 3.57 -3.28
N ILE A 60 -0.25 4.66 -2.77
CA ILE A 60 -0.56 6.03 -3.20
C ILE A 60 -0.34 6.24 -4.71
N ALA A 61 -1.29 6.93 -5.38
CA ALA A 61 -1.18 7.33 -6.77
C ALA A 61 -1.84 8.70 -7.01
N GLU A 62 -1.45 9.72 -6.25
CA GLU A 62 -1.98 11.07 -6.37
C GLU A 62 -1.32 11.85 -7.48
N THR A 63 -0.02 11.64 -7.70
CA THR A 63 0.79 12.35 -8.67
C THR A 63 1.42 11.39 -9.69
N GLU A 64 1.93 11.93 -10.78
CA GLU A 64 2.66 11.14 -11.77
C GLU A 64 4.01 10.62 -11.24
N ASP A 65 4.58 11.29 -10.24
CA ASP A 65 5.84 10.90 -9.62
C ASP A 65 5.69 9.72 -8.66
N ASP A 66 4.47 9.44 -8.21
CA ASP A 66 4.17 8.27 -7.41
C ASP A 66 4.41 6.98 -8.20
N LYS A 67 5.07 6.02 -7.59
CA LYS A 67 5.49 4.78 -8.26
C LYS A 67 4.47 3.65 -8.09
N VAL A 68 3.18 3.93 -8.31
CA VAL A 68 2.10 2.94 -8.13
C VAL A 68 2.36 1.66 -8.93
N GLU A 69 2.84 1.78 -10.16
CA GLU A 69 3.16 0.64 -11.04
C GLU A 69 4.19 -0.30 -10.39
N THR A 70 5.25 0.28 -9.83
CA THR A 70 6.32 -0.48 -9.17
C THR A 70 5.83 -1.18 -7.91
N TRP A 71 5.09 -0.47 -7.07
CA TRP A 71 4.69 -1.00 -5.76
C TRP A 71 3.49 -1.94 -5.87
N LEU A 72 2.57 -1.69 -6.79
CA LEU A 72 1.49 -2.63 -7.10
C LEU A 72 2.07 -3.96 -7.56
N GLY A 73 2.99 -3.95 -8.54
CA GLY A 73 3.65 -5.15 -9.02
C GLY A 73 4.56 -5.85 -7.99
N SER A 74 5.02 -5.13 -6.95
CA SER A 74 5.81 -5.73 -5.86
C SER A 74 4.93 -6.43 -4.82
N ILE A 75 3.69 -5.95 -4.61
CA ILE A 75 2.81 -6.36 -3.52
C ILE A 75 1.78 -7.38 -3.98
N VAL A 76 1.21 -7.18 -5.17
CA VAL A 76 0.15 -8.01 -5.74
C VAL A 76 0.76 -9.03 -6.72
N ALA A 77 0.37 -10.29 -6.60
CA ALA A 77 0.82 -11.31 -7.54
C ALA A 77 0.17 -11.12 -8.92
N PRO A 78 0.83 -11.53 -10.04
CA PRO A 78 0.34 -11.30 -11.41
C PRO A 78 -1.08 -11.81 -11.70
N ASN A 79 -1.54 -12.84 -11.00
CA ASN A 79 -2.87 -13.43 -11.17
C ASN A 79 -3.79 -13.21 -9.97
N GLU A 80 -3.44 -12.30 -9.09
CA GLU A 80 -4.19 -12.01 -7.88
C GLU A 80 -5.20 -10.89 -8.16
N ALA A 81 -6.48 -11.19 -8.00
CA ALA A 81 -7.55 -10.22 -8.23
C ALA A 81 -7.68 -9.24 -7.07
N PHE A 82 -8.06 -8.00 -7.37
CA PHE A 82 -8.24 -6.97 -6.35
C PHE A 82 -9.35 -5.99 -6.69
N HIS A 83 -9.89 -5.35 -5.66
CA HIS A 83 -10.74 -4.17 -5.76
C HIS A 83 -9.87 -2.91 -5.66
N LEU A 84 -10.20 -1.89 -6.45
CA LEU A 84 -9.45 -0.64 -6.52
C LEU A 84 -10.25 0.51 -5.92
N VAL A 85 -9.74 1.12 -4.85
CA VAL A 85 -10.34 2.33 -4.26
C VAL A 85 -9.62 3.56 -4.82
N ILE A 86 -10.39 4.46 -5.43
CA ILE A 86 -9.92 5.74 -5.98
C ILE A 86 -10.62 6.91 -5.28
N ASN A 87 -10.04 8.10 -5.35
CA ASN A 87 -10.62 9.29 -4.73
C ASN A 87 -11.87 9.79 -5.48
N SER A 88 -11.77 9.88 -6.80
CA SER A 88 -12.82 10.43 -7.67
C SER A 88 -12.96 9.62 -8.95
N ILE A 89 -14.17 9.65 -9.54
CA ILE A 89 -14.39 9.08 -10.88
C ILE A 89 -13.48 9.71 -11.94
N ASN A 90 -13.09 10.97 -11.74
CA ASN A 90 -12.20 11.69 -12.66
C ASN A 90 -10.79 11.06 -12.71
N ASP A 91 -10.36 10.40 -11.64
CA ASP A 91 -9.04 9.76 -11.53
C ASP A 91 -9.01 8.40 -12.24
N ARG A 92 -10.20 7.84 -12.54
CA ARG A 92 -10.36 6.49 -13.09
C ARG A 92 -9.46 6.25 -14.29
N LYS A 93 -9.54 7.11 -15.32
CA LYS A 93 -8.79 6.93 -16.57
C LYS A 93 -7.28 6.95 -16.32
N THR A 94 -6.80 7.92 -15.56
CA THR A 94 -5.38 8.07 -15.24
C THR A 94 -4.84 6.87 -14.47
N ILE A 95 -5.53 6.46 -13.41
CA ILE A 95 -5.10 5.33 -12.58
C ILE A 95 -5.12 4.02 -13.38
N LEU A 96 -6.18 3.76 -14.14
CA LEU A 96 -6.26 2.56 -14.97
C LEU A 96 -5.17 2.52 -16.03
N SER A 97 -4.86 3.65 -16.66
CA SER A 97 -3.77 3.75 -17.62
C SER A 97 -2.42 3.40 -17.02
N ARG A 98 -2.20 3.79 -15.77
CA ARG A 98 -0.98 3.46 -15.03
C ARG A 98 -0.92 1.97 -14.70
N ILE A 99 -2.00 1.39 -14.20
CA ILE A 99 -2.09 -0.03 -13.86
C ILE A 99 -1.92 -0.90 -15.12
N ALA A 100 -2.46 -0.47 -16.25
CA ALA A 100 -2.32 -1.17 -17.51
C ALA A 100 -0.88 -1.21 -18.05
N LYS A 101 0.00 -0.26 -17.69
CA LYS A 101 1.42 -0.31 -18.06
C LYS A 101 2.13 -1.57 -17.54
N ILE A 102 1.59 -2.18 -16.50
CA ILE A 102 2.12 -3.43 -15.93
C ILE A 102 1.21 -4.64 -16.17
N GLY A 103 0.14 -4.47 -16.98
CA GLY A 103 -0.77 -5.55 -17.38
C GLY A 103 -1.69 -6.04 -16.26
N TYR A 104 -1.98 -5.20 -15.26
CA TYR A 104 -2.78 -5.57 -14.07
C TYR A 104 -4.25 -5.12 -14.18
N GLU A 105 -4.66 -4.55 -15.31
CA GLU A 105 -6.03 -4.09 -15.53
C GLU A 105 -7.05 -5.24 -15.50
N LYS A 106 -6.65 -6.44 -15.90
CA LYS A 106 -7.51 -7.64 -15.90
C LYS A 106 -7.74 -8.22 -14.51
N GLN A 107 -6.90 -7.89 -13.54
CA GLN A 107 -7.02 -8.31 -12.14
C GLN A 107 -7.99 -7.43 -11.35
N ILE A 108 -8.40 -6.27 -11.90
CA ILE A 108 -9.32 -5.36 -11.23
C ILE A 108 -10.73 -5.91 -11.28
N LYS A 109 -11.27 -6.33 -10.13
CA LYS A 109 -12.65 -6.84 -9.99
C LYS A 109 -13.69 -5.72 -10.00
N SER A 110 -13.39 -4.63 -9.33
CA SER A 110 -14.22 -3.43 -9.31
C SER A 110 -13.42 -2.19 -8.94
N ILE A 111 -13.96 -1.03 -9.32
CA ILE A 111 -13.44 0.27 -8.91
C ILE A 111 -14.47 0.91 -7.96
N ILE A 112 -14.00 1.54 -6.90
CA ILE A 112 -14.80 1.98 -5.78
C ILE A 112 -14.42 3.41 -5.41
N THR A 113 -15.41 4.27 -5.15
CA THR A 113 -15.22 5.49 -4.36
C THR A 113 -15.97 5.37 -3.05
N LEU A 114 -15.38 5.88 -1.95
CA LEU A 114 -16.01 5.82 -0.64
C LEU A 114 -17.05 6.94 -0.48
N GLY A 115 -18.14 6.63 0.21
CA GLY A 115 -19.16 7.59 0.63
C GLY A 115 -18.80 8.25 1.96
N ALA A 116 -19.77 8.97 2.52
CA ALA A 116 -19.62 9.74 3.76
C ALA A 116 -19.52 8.89 5.05
N ASN A 117 -19.79 7.59 4.96
CA ASN A 117 -19.69 6.70 6.13
C ASN A 117 -18.22 6.51 6.53
N THR A 118 -17.99 6.46 7.84
CA THR A 118 -16.68 6.08 8.37
C THR A 118 -16.55 4.55 8.38
N PHE A 119 -15.52 4.04 7.71
CA PHE A 119 -15.13 2.63 7.75
C PHE A 119 -14.09 2.40 8.86
N GLU A 120 -12.85 2.08 8.49
CA GLU A 120 -11.75 1.98 9.46
C GLU A 120 -10.87 3.24 9.39
N THR A 121 -10.22 3.56 10.51
CA THR A 121 -9.25 4.64 10.61
C THR A 121 -7.88 4.07 10.94
N PHE A 122 -6.82 4.73 10.49
CA PHE A 122 -5.46 4.34 10.81
C PHE A 122 -4.92 5.23 11.94
N LYS A 123 -4.30 4.62 12.95
CA LYS A 123 -3.75 5.37 14.08
C LYS A 123 -2.58 6.26 13.65
N VAL A 124 -2.59 7.49 14.12
CA VAL A 124 -1.53 8.46 13.88
C VAL A 124 -0.46 8.32 14.98
N LEU A 125 0.82 8.30 14.58
CA LEU A 125 1.95 8.24 15.50
C LEU A 125 2.16 9.62 16.13
N ASP A 126 2.35 9.65 17.44
CA ASP A 126 2.92 10.82 18.12
C ASP A 126 4.43 10.85 17.85
N ILE A 127 4.83 11.73 16.92
CA ILE A 127 6.22 11.83 16.46
C ILE A 127 7.15 12.32 17.58
N GLU A 128 6.69 13.22 18.44
CA GLU A 128 7.52 13.76 19.53
C GLU A 128 7.72 12.72 20.65
N ASP A 129 6.72 11.90 20.95
CA ASP A 129 6.88 10.76 21.83
C ASP A 129 7.80 9.70 21.24
N PHE A 130 7.61 9.37 19.96
CA PHE A 130 8.46 8.41 19.26
C PHE A 130 9.94 8.84 19.24
N LYS A 131 10.24 10.13 19.01
CA LYS A 131 11.61 10.65 19.07
C LYS A 131 12.26 10.48 20.43
N LYS A 132 11.50 10.68 21.51
CA LYS A 132 12.00 10.55 22.88
C LYS A 132 12.16 9.10 23.32
N HIS A 133 11.30 8.22 22.85
CA HIS A 133 11.18 6.85 23.34
C HIS A 133 11.16 5.78 22.23
N PRO A 134 12.10 5.80 21.26
CA PRO A 134 12.04 4.86 20.11
C PRO A 134 12.13 3.39 20.55
N ASN A 135 12.76 3.10 21.69
CA ASN A 135 12.88 1.74 22.22
C ASN A 135 11.56 1.15 22.76
N GLN A 136 10.51 1.97 22.91
CA GLN A 136 9.18 1.50 23.27
C GLN A 136 8.41 0.92 22.09
N TYR A 137 8.98 0.97 20.89
CA TYR A 137 8.37 0.51 19.65
C TYR A 137 9.21 -0.60 19.01
N THR A 138 8.55 -1.50 18.29
CA THR A 138 9.17 -2.36 17.30
C THR A 138 9.26 -1.58 15.99
N ILE A 139 10.47 -1.31 15.52
CA ILE A 139 10.68 -0.53 14.30
C ILE A 139 10.91 -1.49 13.13
N ILE A 140 10.13 -1.36 12.05
CA ILE A 140 10.24 -2.19 10.84
C ILE A 140 10.72 -1.31 9.67
N ASP A 141 11.89 -1.65 9.14
CA ASP A 141 12.44 -1.04 7.92
C ASP A 141 12.05 -1.87 6.70
N ILE A 142 11.21 -1.27 5.84
CA ILE A 142 10.70 -1.96 4.65
C ILE A 142 11.45 -1.62 3.37
N ARG A 143 12.60 -0.97 3.48
CA ARG A 143 13.48 -0.69 2.34
C ARG A 143 14.04 -1.98 1.75
N ASN A 144 14.55 -1.93 0.54
CA ASN A 144 15.25 -3.06 -0.05
C ASN A 144 16.54 -3.38 0.73
N ALA A 145 16.99 -4.62 0.68
CA ALA A 145 18.20 -5.05 1.39
C ALA A 145 19.45 -4.23 1.01
N SER A 146 19.57 -3.81 -0.25
CA SER A 146 20.65 -2.93 -0.71
C SER A 146 20.65 -1.56 -0.03
N GLU A 147 19.47 -0.94 0.12
CA GLU A 147 19.33 0.37 0.80
C GLU A 147 19.68 0.25 2.30
N VAL A 148 19.35 -0.87 2.93
CA VAL A 148 19.68 -1.12 4.34
C VAL A 148 21.17 -1.39 4.53
N ALA A 149 21.80 -2.07 3.56
CA ALA A 149 23.24 -2.34 3.57
C ALA A 149 24.09 -1.07 3.38
N GLU A 150 23.58 -0.07 2.66
CA GLU A 150 24.21 1.25 2.52
C GLU A 150 24.16 2.08 3.80
N GLY A 151 23.17 1.83 4.67
CA GLY A 151 23.04 2.47 5.98
C GLY A 151 21.65 2.29 6.58
N LYS A 152 21.61 1.98 7.86
CA LYS A 152 20.38 1.93 8.64
C LYS A 152 19.94 3.33 9.05
N ILE A 153 18.63 3.59 9.06
CA ILE A 153 18.06 4.80 9.65
C ILE A 153 17.89 4.62 11.16
N PHE A 154 17.47 3.42 11.58
CA PHE A 154 17.38 3.04 12.99
C PHE A 154 18.17 1.74 13.20
N GLU A 155 19.15 1.76 14.10
CA GLU A 155 20.00 0.59 14.37
C GLU A 155 19.22 -0.63 14.86
N THR A 156 18.14 -0.39 15.61
CA THR A 156 17.29 -1.44 16.19
C THR A 156 16.21 -1.94 15.23
N ALA A 157 16.10 -1.35 14.02
CA ALA A 157 15.07 -1.74 13.08
C ALA A 157 15.25 -3.16 12.55
N ILE A 158 14.15 -3.87 12.48
CA ILE A 158 14.06 -5.17 11.82
C ILE A 158 13.81 -4.90 10.33
N SER A 159 14.72 -5.38 9.49
CA SER A 159 14.61 -5.22 8.05
C SER A 159 13.73 -6.31 7.45
N ILE A 160 12.60 -5.93 6.88
CA ILE A 160 11.69 -6.80 6.13
C ILE A 160 11.27 -6.05 4.87
N PRO A 161 11.86 -6.33 3.71
CA PRO A 161 11.52 -5.66 2.45
C PRO A 161 10.02 -5.69 2.13
N LEU A 162 9.49 -4.61 1.56
CA LEU A 162 8.06 -4.42 1.30
C LEU A 162 7.41 -5.61 0.58
N ASN A 163 8.09 -6.17 -0.42
CA ASN A 163 7.60 -7.31 -1.20
C ASN A 163 7.53 -8.64 -0.42
N GLN A 164 8.11 -8.70 0.79
CA GLN A 164 8.09 -9.88 1.65
C GLN A 164 7.07 -9.77 2.80
N LEU A 165 6.56 -8.57 3.09
CA LEU A 165 5.75 -8.30 4.28
C LEU A 165 4.52 -9.18 4.40
N ARG A 166 3.81 -9.44 3.30
CA ARG A 166 2.58 -10.25 3.32
C ARG A 166 2.80 -11.68 3.84
N ALA A 167 4.00 -12.22 3.65
CA ALA A 167 4.39 -13.56 4.11
C ALA A 167 5.18 -13.55 5.44
N SER A 168 5.43 -12.37 6.03
CA SER A 168 6.40 -12.22 7.14
C SER A 168 5.77 -12.11 8.53
N LYS A 169 4.51 -12.52 8.70
CA LYS A 169 3.79 -12.41 9.99
C LYS A 169 4.59 -12.96 11.18
N SER A 170 5.23 -14.12 11.02
CA SER A 170 6.01 -14.78 12.07
C SER A 170 7.34 -14.09 12.41
N GLN A 171 7.80 -13.16 11.57
CA GLN A 171 9.05 -12.41 11.77
C GLN A 171 8.83 -11.09 12.52
N ILE A 172 7.58 -10.68 12.72
CA ILE A 172 7.22 -9.39 13.32
C ILE A 172 6.90 -9.61 14.79
N PRO A 173 7.73 -9.09 15.74
CA PRO A 173 7.42 -9.12 17.15
C PRO A 173 6.15 -8.31 17.47
N THR A 174 5.36 -8.80 18.43
CA THR A 174 4.07 -8.21 18.80
C THR A 174 3.97 -7.86 20.28
N ASP A 175 5.11 -7.68 20.94
CA ASP A 175 5.23 -7.28 22.34
C ASP A 175 5.15 -5.75 22.54
N LYS A 176 5.39 -4.98 21.47
CA LYS A 176 5.36 -3.51 21.46
C LYS A 176 4.55 -2.99 20.28
N PRO A 177 4.07 -1.73 20.34
CA PRO A 177 3.54 -1.03 19.16
C PRO A 177 4.56 -1.04 18.03
N ILE A 178 4.09 -1.12 16.79
CA ILE A 178 4.94 -1.22 15.61
C ILE A 178 4.98 0.12 14.88
N VAL A 179 6.17 0.58 14.52
CA VAL A 179 6.39 1.73 13.65
C VAL A 179 7.04 1.26 12.36
N VAL A 180 6.43 1.57 11.23
CA VAL A 180 6.91 1.19 9.90
C VAL A 180 7.51 2.38 9.20
N HIS A 181 8.70 2.23 8.64
CA HIS A 181 9.34 3.27 7.84
C HIS A 181 9.96 2.75 6.55
N CYS A 182 10.18 3.67 5.63
CA CYS A 182 11.01 3.50 4.44
C CYS A 182 12.00 4.67 4.31
N ALA A 183 12.52 4.98 3.14
CA ALA A 183 13.47 6.09 2.95
C ALA A 183 12.81 7.47 2.99
N GLY A 184 11.57 7.63 2.49
CA GLY A 184 10.94 8.95 2.31
C GLY A 184 9.46 9.04 2.64
N GLY A 185 8.86 7.98 3.20
CA GLY A 185 7.45 7.98 3.65
C GLY A 185 6.44 7.39 2.67
N TYR A 186 6.75 7.27 1.39
CA TYR A 186 5.82 6.75 0.39
C TYR A 186 5.50 5.25 0.57
N ARG A 187 6.52 4.39 0.59
CA ARG A 187 6.38 2.94 0.76
C ARG A 187 5.79 2.54 2.12
N SER A 188 6.04 3.37 3.15
CA SER A 188 5.60 3.06 4.51
C SER A 188 4.07 3.08 4.66
N ALA A 189 3.34 3.82 3.84
CA ALA A 189 1.88 3.75 3.78
C ALA A 189 1.40 2.33 3.39
N ALA A 190 1.98 1.75 2.34
CA ALA A 190 1.67 0.37 1.95
C ALA A 190 2.15 -0.64 3.01
N GLY A 191 3.38 -0.48 3.51
CA GLY A 191 3.95 -1.40 4.51
C GLY A 191 3.17 -1.42 5.81
N SER A 192 2.80 -0.26 6.34
CA SER A 192 2.02 -0.17 7.57
C SER A 192 0.61 -0.74 7.42
N SER A 193 -0.06 -0.50 6.30
CA SER A 193 -1.37 -1.09 6.02
C SER A 193 -1.30 -2.62 5.89
N ILE A 194 -0.27 -3.18 5.22
CA ILE A 194 -0.04 -4.62 5.17
C ILE A 194 0.16 -5.20 6.57
N ILE A 195 1.05 -4.60 7.37
CA ILE A 195 1.32 -5.10 8.74
C ILE A 195 0.07 -4.98 9.60
N SER A 196 -0.67 -3.90 9.51
CA SER A 196 -1.96 -3.73 10.22
C SER A 196 -2.99 -4.79 9.83
N ASN A 197 -2.95 -5.28 8.59
CA ASN A 197 -3.85 -6.35 8.14
C ASN A 197 -3.48 -7.72 8.73
N ILE A 198 -2.20 -8.02 8.91
CA ILE A 198 -1.72 -9.32 9.40
C ILE A 198 -1.48 -9.36 10.91
N ILE A 199 -1.23 -8.22 11.56
CA ILE A 199 -1.03 -8.07 13.00
C ILE A 199 -2.21 -7.29 13.59
N LYS A 200 -2.97 -7.93 14.50
CA LYS A 200 -4.15 -7.32 15.14
C LYS A 200 -3.99 -7.15 16.65
N THR A 201 -2.86 -7.58 17.21
CA THR A 201 -2.62 -7.64 18.66
C THR A 201 -2.04 -6.35 19.22
N VAL A 202 -1.34 -5.57 18.41
CA VAL A 202 -0.70 -4.30 18.80
C VAL A 202 -0.97 -3.21 17.76
N PRO A 203 -0.92 -1.93 18.15
CA PRO A 203 -1.03 -0.81 17.22
C PRO A 203 0.09 -0.83 16.17
N VAL A 204 -0.24 -0.47 14.93
CA VAL A 204 0.71 -0.26 13.85
C VAL A 204 0.62 1.19 13.40
N TYR A 205 1.77 1.82 13.24
CA TYR A 205 1.91 3.22 12.85
C TYR A 205 2.77 3.35 11.59
N ASP A 206 2.40 4.29 10.75
CA ASP A 206 3.18 4.73 9.61
C ASP A 206 4.02 5.95 10.01
N LEU A 207 5.35 5.84 9.96
CA LEU A 207 6.24 6.97 10.23
C LEU A 207 6.16 8.03 9.13
N SER A 208 5.72 7.64 7.93
CA SER A 208 5.50 8.54 6.81
C SER A 208 6.75 9.37 6.48
N ASP A 209 6.58 10.63 6.08
CA ASP A 209 7.66 11.56 5.75
C ASP A 209 8.44 12.07 6.99
N ALA A 210 7.90 11.87 8.20
CA ALA A 210 8.63 12.16 9.44
C ALA A 210 9.94 11.37 9.57
N VAL A 211 10.13 10.29 8.81
CA VAL A 211 11.40 9.57 8.72
C VAL A 211 12.56 10.48 8.34
N LYS A 212 12.33 11.54 7.56
CA LYS A 212 13.35 12.51 7.14
C LYS A 212 14.02 13.23 8.31
N ALA A 213 13.34 13.35 9.45
CA ALA A 213 13.92 13.93 10.66
C ALA A 213 14.94 13.01 11.37
N PHE A 214 15.07 11.76 10.92
CA PHE A 214 15.99 10.75 11.45
C PHE A 214 17.10 10.39 10.44
N THR A 215 17.04 10.90 9.22
CA THR A 215 18.10 10.74 8.22
C THR A 215 19.04 11.94 8.33
N THR A 216 20.26 11.72 8.81
CA THR A 216 21.36 12.74 8.82
C THR A 216 22.05 12.79 7.47
#